data_8b636c881aee8bb8357a3e7e4120337e
#
_entry.id   8b636c881aee8bb8357a3e7e4120337e
#
_cell.length_a   1.000
_cell.length_b   1.000
_cell.length_c   1.000
_cell.angle_alpha   90.00
_cell.angle_beta   90.00
_cell.angle_gamma   90.00
#
_symmetry.space_group_name_H-M   'P 1'
#
loop_
_entity.id
_entity.type
_entity.pdbx_description
1 polymer ?
#
loop_
_entity_poly.entity_id
_entity_poly.type
_entity_poly.pdbx_seq_one_letter_code
_entity_poly.pdbx_strand_id
1 'polypeptide(L)'
;RRYLFKPEYGHVDSLPGLDPQGMMATFDRTDALNRDDIHFFTTDHPLLRSALDFLLSSEKGNTALSVFQGTEEPGIFLQVTYLVECVAPRSLHIDRYLPISPITLWLDHNGEITSEPNTSETVLNQTPDTDQILGNSGIKRLIKRMVKSAERKMFELIQDIAEEAGIAVEQELRSEISRLQNLAQFNPGVDQKEIKNLQTHQVAIEEALAETRFRLDSLHLVIFEN
;
A
#
# COMPACT_ATOMS: atom_id res chain seq x y z
N ARG A 1 -20.53 -14.61 15.54
CA ARG A 1 -20.83 -13.16 15.62
C ARG A 1 -21.66 -12.76 14.40
N ARG A 2 -22.61 -11.84 14.61
CA ARG A 2 -23.47 -11.26 13.56
C ARG A 2 -23.09 -9.82 13.34
N TYR A 3 -23.14 -9.39 12.09
CA TYR A 3 -22.76 -8.05 11.66
C TYR A 3 -23.96 -7.42 10.93
N LEU A 4 -24.29 -6.19 11.29
CA LEU A 4 -25.31 -5.41 10.62
C LEU A 4 -24.63 -4.41 9.69
N PHE A 5 -24.88 -4.55 8.41
CA PHE A 5 -24.42 -3.62 7.37
C PHE A 5 -25.59 -2.69 7.01
N LYS A 6 -25.40 -1.39 7.20
CA LYS A 6 -26.35 -0.36 6.80
C LYS A 6 -25.70 0.67 5.90
N PRO A 7 -26.40 1.15 4.87
CA PRO A 7 -25.91 2.21 3.97
C PRO A 7 -25.55 3.49 4.71
N GLU A 8 -26.25 3.80 5.80
CA GLU A 8 -26.05 4.99 6.62
C GLU A 8 -24.68 5.07 7.33
N TYR A 9 -24.00 3.92 7.47
CA TYR A 9 -22.68 3.85 8.13
C TYR A 9 -21.50 3.98 7.18
N GLY A 10 -21.76 4.14 5.89
CA GLY A 10 -20.72 4.31 4.87
C GLY A 10 -20.91 5.58 4.08
N HIS A 11 -19.88 6.40 3.95
CA HIS A 11 -19.83 7.51 3.00
C HIS A 11 -19.76 7.05 1.53
N VAL A 12 -20.09 5.79 1.27
CA VAL A 12 -20.06 5.19 -0.06
C VAL A 12 -21.48 5.20 -0.59
N ASP A 13 -21.78 6.14 -1.47
CA ASP A 13 -23.11 6.36 -2.06
C ASP A 13 -23.71 5.14 -2.79
N SER A 14 -22.95 4.09 -2.99
CA SER A 14 -23.43 2.79 -3.47
C SER A 14 -22.34 1.73 -3.37
N LEU A 15 -22.36 0.91 -2.33
CA LEU A 15 -21.67 -0.37 -2.39
C LEU A 15 -22.60 -1.32 -3.17
N PRO A 16 -22.24 -1.74 -4.39
CA PRO A 16 -23.08 -2.64 -5.17
C PRO A 16 -23.37 -3.92 -4.38
N GLY A 17 -24.64 -4.31 -4.26
CA GLY A 17 -25.05 -5.51 -3.52
C GLY A 17 -25.39 -5.31 -2.04
N LEU A 18 -25.32 -4.09 -1.51
CA LEU A 18 -25.86 -3.78 -0.20
C LEU A 18 -27.34 -3.41 -0.34
N ASP A 19 -28.20 -4.11 0.41
CA ASP A 19 -29.64 -3.79 0.46
C ASP A 19 -29.83 -2.37 1.05
N PRO A 20 -30.67 -1.51 0.43
CA PRO A 20 -30.98 -0.18 0.96
C PRO A 20 -31.55 -0.18 2.38
N GLN A 21 -32.18 -1.27 2.81
CA GLN A 21 -32.68 -1.45 4.17
C GLN A 21 -31.60 -1.99 5.13
N GLY A 22 -30.41 -2.28 4.62
CA GLY A 22 -29.34 -2.96 5.32
C GLY A 22 -29.49 -4.46 5.29
N MET A 23 -28.40 -5.16 5.61
CA MET A 23 -28.43 -6.62 5.68
C MET A 23 -27.68 -7.12 6.91
N MET A 24 -28.17 -8.21 7.48
CA MET A 24 -27.51 -8.92 8.56
C MET A 24 -26.70 -10.09 7.99
N ALA A 25 -25.45 -10.23 8.41
CA ALA A 25 -24.58 -11.29 7.94
C ALA A 25 -23.76 -11.91 9.05
N THR A 26 -23.31 -13.14 8.81
CA THR A 26 -22.44 -13.90 9.70
C THR A 26 -21.41 -14.71 8.90
N PHE A 27 -20.26 -14.96 9.51
CA PHE A 27 -19.24 -15.90 8.99
C PHE A 27 -19.46 -17.33 9.52
N ASP A 28 -20.42 -17.51 10.39
CA ASP A 28 -20.80 -18.83 10.92
C ASP A 28 -21.87 -19.47 10.05
N ARG A 29 -21.47 -20.55 9.37
CA ARG A 29 -22.37 -21.28 8.48
C ARG A 29 -23.60 -21.86 9.19
N THR A 30 -23.41 -22.33 10.42
CA THR A 30 -24.49 -22.93 11.21
C THR A 30 -25.52 -21.88 11.61
N ASP A 31 -25.07 -20.68 11.96
CA ASP A 31 -25.93 -19.55 12.31
C ASP A 31 -26.73 -19.07 11.09
N ALA A 32 -26.11 -19.04 9.91
CA ALA A 32 -26.79 -18.66 8.67
C ALA A 32 -27.82 -19.70 8.20
N LEU A 33 -27.52 -20.99 8.36
CA LEU A 33 -28.46 -22.06 7.96
C LEU A 33 -29.71 -22.15 8.84
N ASN A 34 -29.64 -21.64 10.07
CA ASN A 34 -30.76 -21.67 11.01
C ASN A 34 -31.68 -20.45 10.90
N ARG A 35 -31.36 -19.49 10.03
CA ARG A 35 -32.09 -18.22 9.91
C ARG A 35 -32.07 -17.66 8.50
N ASP A 36 -33.24 -17.50 7.91
CA ASP A 36 -33.41 -17.00 6.54
C ASP A 36 -33.10 -15.50 6.38
N ASP A 37 -33.07 -14.75 7.51
CA ASP A 37 -32.81 -13.31 7.54
C ASP A 37 -31.31 -12.96 7.69
N ILE A 38 -30.43 -13.96 7.73
CA ILE A 38 -29.00 -13.77 7.91
C ILE A 38 -28.22 -14.30 6.71
N HIS A 39 -27.50 -13.41 6.05
CA HIS A 39 -26.62 -13.81 4.92
C HIS A 39 -25.36 -14.48 5.43
N PHE A 40 -24.98 -15.56 4.77
CA PHE A 40 -23.69 -16.20 5.01
C PHE A 40 -22.60 -15.49 4.21
N PHE A 41 -21.64 -14.89 4.90
CA PHE A 41 -20.48 -14.28 4.25
C PHE A 41 -19.42 -15.33 3.94
N THR A 42 -19.18 -15.49 2.65
CA THR A 42 -18.06 -16.23 2.09
C THR A 42 -17.24 -15.30 1.20
N THR A 43 -16.07 -15.75 0.77
CA THR A 43 -15.24 -15.04 -0.22
C THR A 43 -15.97 -14.80 -1.54
N ASP A 44 -16.99 -15.63 -1.85
CA ASP A 44 -17.79 -15.54 -3.08
C ASP A 44 -19.07 -14.72 -2.91
N HIS A 45 -19.32 -14.19 -1.71
CA HIS A 45 -20.52 -13.38 -1.45
C HIS A 45 -20.53 -12.13 -2.35
N PRO A 46 -21.65 -11.82 -3.05
CA PRO A 46 -21.71 -10.69 -4.00
C PRO A 46 -21.28 -9.35 -3.41
N LEU A 47 -21.68 -9.05 -2.17
CA LEU A 47 -21.27 -7.82 -1.49
C LEU A 47 -19.76 -7.75 -1.27
N LEU A 48 -19.13 -8.88 -0.86
CA LEU A 48 -17.69 -8.92 -0.64
C LEU A 48 -16.92 -8.76 -1.96
N ARG A 49 -17.37 -9.46 -3.02
CA ARG A 49 -16.79 -9.29 -4.36
C ARG A 49 -16.92 -7.87 -4.87
N SER A 50 -18.12 -7.27 -4.76
CA SER A 50 -18.34 -5.88 -5.14
C SER A 50 -17.50 -4.89 -4.32
N ALA A 51 -17.30 -5.15 -3.03
CA ALA A 51 -16.43 -4.33 -2.18
C ALA A 51 -14.96 -4.43 -2.60
N LEU A 52 -14.49 -5.65 -2.90
CA LEU A 52 -13.13 -5.88 -3.41
C LEU A 52 -12.93 -5.23 -4.79
N ASP A 53 -13.88 -5.43 -5.71
CA ASP A 53 -13.82 -4.79 -7.03
C ASP A 53 -13.83 -3.26 -6.91
N PHE A 54 -14.63 -2.72 -6.00
CA PHE A 54 -14.65 -1.28 -5.73
C PHE A 54 -13.31 -0.78 -5.20
N LEU A 55 -12.70 -1.48 -4.24
CA LEU A 55 -11.38 -1.12 -3.69
C LEU A 55 -10.26 -1.23 -4.74
N LEU A 56 -10.33 -2.24 -5.61
CA LEU A 56 -9.27 -2.51 -6.58
C LEU A 56 -9.39 -1.68 -7.87
N SER A 57 -10.61 -1.31 -8.27
CA SER A 57 -10.88 -0.66 -9.56
C SER A 57 -11.28 0.81 -9.45
N SER A 58 -11.68 1.27 -8.26
CA SER A 58 -12.13 2.65 -8.08
C SER A 58 -10.97 3.55 -7.64
N GLU A 59 -10.92 4.75 -8.22
CA GLU A 59 -10.04 5.82 -7.75
C GLU A 59 -10.54 6.48 -6.44
N LYS A 60 -11.71 6.06 -5.95
CA LYS A 60 -12.28 6.52 -4.68
C LYS A 60 -11.59 5.79 -3.52
N GLY A 61 -11.28 6.51 -2.47
CA GLY A 61 -10.63 5.96 -1.28
C GLY A 61 -9.10 6.15 -1.24
N ASN A 62 -8.49 6.62 -2.33
CA ASN A 62 -7.07 6.93 -2.36
C ASN A 62 -6.74 8.30 -1.73
N THR A 63 -7.77 9.07 -1.36
CA THR A 63 -7.60 10.35 -0.69
C THR A 63 -8.52 10.44 0.51
N ALA A 64 -8.00 10.99 1.61
CA ALA A 64 -8.75 11.22 2.84
C ALA A 64 -8.47 12.62 3.38
N LEU A 65 -9.44 13.17 4.09
CA LEU A 65 -9.34 14.40 4.88
C LEU A 65 -9.81 14.10 6.30
N SER A 66 -8.98 14.42 7.28
CA SER A 66 -9.37 14.39 8.69
C SER A 66 -9.10 15.76 9.31
N VAL A 67 -10.06 16.24 10.08
CA VAL A 67 -9.93 17.46 10.86
C VAL A 67 -10.08 17.09 12.33
N PHE A 68 -9.09 17.38 13.14
CA PHE A 68 -9.07 17.15 14.57
C PHE A 68 -9.16 18.47 15.31
N GLN A 69 -9.93 18.51 16.39
CA GLN A 69 -10.15 19.69 17.23
C GLN A 69 -9.64 19.45 18.65
N GLY A 70 -9.37 20.53 19.36
CA GLY A 70 -8.95 20.49 20.78
C GLY A 70 -7.46 20.29 20.97
N THR A 71 -6.63 20.61 19.98
CA THR A 71 -5.17 20.56 20.12
C THR A 71 -4.61 21.90 20.57
N GLU A 72 -3.54 21.87 21.39
CA GLU A 72 -2.77 23.07 21.74
C GLU A 72 -1.83 23.50 20.59
N GLU A 73 -1.50 22.58 19.68
CA GLU A 73 -0.60 22.82 18.55
C GLU A 73 -1.33 22.61 17.22
N PRO A 74 -2.00 23.66 16.70
CA PRO A 74 -2.66 23.55 15.40
C PRO A 74 -1.63 23.33 14.28
N GLY A 75 -2.01 22.53 13.29
CA GLY A 75 -1.09 22.22 12.20
C GLY A 75 -1.77 21.51 11.03
N ILE A 76 -1.06 21.46 9.92
CA ILE A 76 -1.47 20.74 8.72
C ILE A 76 -0.39 19.73 8.39
N PHE A 77 -0.80 18.47 8.31
CA PHE A 77 0.06 17.34 7.99
C PHE A 77 -0.47 16.62 6.75
N LEU A 78 0.44 16.03 6.00
CA LEU A 78 0.10 15.20 4.86
C LEU A 78 0.76 13.83 5.02
N GLN A 79 -0.06 12.80 5.09
CA GLN A 79 0.39 11.42 4.94
C GLN A 79 0.36 11.07 3.46
N VAL A 80 1.47 10.56 2.95
CA VAL A 80 1.60 10.13 1.56
C VAL A 80 2.07 8.70 1.55
N THR A 81 1.33 7.81 0.91
CA THR A 81 1.73 6.43 0.74
C THR A 81 2.12 6.17 -0.71
N TYR A 82 3.31 5.63 -0.90
CA TYR A 82 3.81 5.16 -2.17
C TYR A 82 3.94 3.64 -2.17
N LEU A 83 3.67 3.02 -3.31
CA LEU A 83 4.01 1.62 -3.54
C LEU A 83 5.31 1.55 -4.32
N VAL A 84 6.27 0.82 -3.80
CA VAL A 84 7.51 0.47 -4.48
C VAL A 84 7.30 -0.84 -5.21
N GLU A 85 7.62 -0.87 -6.49
CA GLU A 85 7.45 -2.02 -7.35
C GLU A 85 8.57 -2.12 -8.39
N CYS A 86 8.92 -3.33 -8.75
CA CYS A 86 9.77 -3.64 -9.89
C CYS A 86 8.98 -4.46 -10.90
N VAL A 87 8.86 -3.97 -12.13
CA VAL A 87 8.13 -4.66 -13.19
C VAL A 87 9.11 -5.47 -14.01
N ALA A 88 9.05 -6.78 -13.88
CA ALA A 88 9.96 -7.71 -14.55
C ALA A 88 9.22 -8.99 -15.01
N PRO A 89 9.81 -9.77 -15.92
CA PRO A 89 9.29 -11.07 -16.27
C PRO A 89 9.15 -11.98 -15.04
N ARG A 90 8.04 -12.70 -14.93
CA ARG A 90 7.76 -13.60 -13.78
C ARG A 90 8.85 -14.64 -13.55
N SER A 91 9.57 -15.04 -14.61
CA SER A 91 10.67 -15.99 -14.53
C SER A 91 11.86 -15.51 -13.69
N LEU A 92 11.96 -14.21 -13.43
CA LEU A 92 13.03 -13.64 -12.59
C LEU A 92 12.71 -13.70 -11.09
N HIS A 93 11.43 -13.94 -10.71
CA HIS A 93 10.99 -14.02 -9.31
C HIS A 93 11.46 -12.84 -8.46
N ILE A 94 11.36 -11.62 -9.02
CA ILE A 94 11.80 -10.37 -8.37
C ILE A 94 11.07 -10.15 -7.05
N ASP A 95 9.81 -10.56 -6.95
CA ASP A 95 8.98 -10.49 -5.75
C ASP A 95 9.60 -11.18 -4.52
N ARG A 96 10.56 -12.08 -4.73
CA ARG A 96 11.33 -12.71 -3.65
C ARG A 96 12.32 -11.75 -2.99
N TYR A 97 12.90 -10.84 -3.76
CA TYR A 97 13.91 -9.89 -3.31
C TYR A 97 13.34 -8.50 -3.06
N LEU A 98 12.38 -8.12 -3.87
CA LEU A 98 11.68 -6.85 -3.79
C LEU A 98 10.17 -7.08 -3.92
N PRO A 99 9.48 -7.49 -2.84
CA PRO A 99 8.03 -7.57 -2.82
C PRO A 99 7.43 -6.16 -2.91
N ILE A 100 6.25 -6.04 -3.53
CA ILE A 100 5.51 -4.78 -3.55
C ILE A 100 5.28 -4.31 -2.11
N SER A 101 5.84 -3.17 -1.76
CA SER A 101 5.83 -2.68 -0.38
C SER A 101 5.33 -1.24 -0.31
N PRO A 102 4.40 -0.93 0.62
CA PRO A 102 3.98 0.44 0.87
C PRO A 102 5.02 1.17 1.71
N ILE A 103 5.32 2.41 1.31
CA ILE A 103 6.12 3.34 2.10
C ILE A 103 5.25 4.55 2.41
N THR A 104 5.07 4.82 3.70
CA THR A 104 4.27 5.95 4.17
C THR A 104 5.18 7.02 4.73
N LEU A 105 5.03 8.24 4.22
CA LEU A 105 5.73 9.42 4.69
C LEU A 105 4.73 10.41 5.30
N TRP A 106 5.10 11.00 6.42
CA TRP A 106 4.40 12.11 7.02
C TRP A 106 5.18 13.41 6.79
N LEU A 107 4.48 14.44 6.37
CA LEU A 107 5.07 15.77 6.13
C LEU A 107 4.30 16.82 6.91
N ASP A 108 5.03 17.77 7.43
CA ASP A 108 4.47 18.99 8.04
C ASP A 108 4.12 20.05 6.98
N HIS A 109 3.53 21.15 7.42
CA HIS A 109 3.16 22.27 6.56
C HIS A 109 4.35 22.97 5.85
N ASN A 110 5.60 22.73 6.29
CA ASN A 110 6.80 23.21 5.61
C ASN A 110 7.23 22.26 4.48
N GLY A 111 6.71 21.04 4.49
CA GLY A 111 7.12 19.95 3.60
C GLY A 111 8.31 19.17 4.12
N GLU A 112 8.58 19.28 5.42
CA GLU A 112 9.60 18.48 6.08
C GLU A 112 9.04 17.12 6.52
N ILE A 113 9.87 16.09 6.44
CA ILE A 113 9.48 14.75 6.89
C ILE A 113 9.39 14.75 8.42
N THR A 114 8.29 14.26 8.93
CA THR A 114 8.00 14.19 10.36
C THR A 114 7.47 12.80 10.75
N SER A 115 7.31 12.57 12.04
CA SER A 115 6.57 11.41 12.55
C SER A 115 5.06 11.61 12.41
N GLU A 116 4.32 10.52 12.54
CA GLU A 116 2.87 10.57 12.64
C GLU A 116 2.43 11.49 13.78
N PRO A 117 1.54 12.46 13.51
CA PRO A 117 1.07 13.38 14.56
C PRO A 117 0.23 12.64 15.60
N ASN A 118 0.39 13.03 16.86
CA ASN A 118 -0.37 12.42 17.95
C ASN A 118 -1.83 12.91 17.95
N THR A 119 -2.75 11.98 17.87
CA THR A 119 -4.21 12.22 17.88
C THR A 119 -4.88 11.86 19.19
N SER A 120 -4.14 11.41 20.21
CA SER A 120 -4.70 10.80 21.42
C SER A 120 -5.55 11.74 22.28
N GLU A 121 -5.29 13.04 22.20
CA GLU A 121 -5.98 14.07 23.01
C GLU A 121 -6.91 14.96 22.17
N THR A 122 -7.14 14.59 20.89
CA THR A 122 -7.92 15.35 19.96
C THR A 122 -9.24 14.67 19.64
N VAL A 123 -10.24 15.44 19.19
CA VAL A 123 -11.54 14.94 18.76
C VAL A 123 -11.67 15.07 17.25
N LEU A 124 -11.97 13.96 16.59
CA LEU A 124 -12.21 13.95 15.15
C LEU A 124 -13.53 14.72 14.85
N ASN A 125 -13.43 15.74 14.00
CA ASN A 125 -14.60 16.40 13.43
C ASN A 125 -15.24 15.47 12.38
N GLN A 126 -16.44 14.98 12.66
CA GLN A 126 -17.15 14.01 11.78
C GLN A 126 -17.74 14.67 10.53
N THR A 127 -17.91 15.98 10.53
CA THR A 127 -18.56 16.73 9.44
C THR A 127 -17.75 17.98 9.06
N PRO A 128 -16.48 17.83 8.63
CA PRO A 128 -15.69 18.97 8.20
C PRO A 128 -16.25 19.54 6.89
N ASP A 129 -16.18 20.86 6.72
CA ASP A 129 -16.52 21.51 5.45
C ASP A 129 -15.42 21.22 4.40
N THR A 130 -15.51 20.04 3.81
CA THR A 130 -14.55 19.53 2.84
C THR A 130 -14.43 20.44 1.62
N ASP A 131 -15.55 20.98 1.15
CA ASP A 131 -15.57 21.85 -0.05
C ASP A 131 -14.86 23.18 0.23
N GLN A 132 -15.04 23.76 1.39
CA GLN A 132 -14.34 24.97 1.80
C GLN A 132 -12.83 24.71 1.95
N ILE A 133 -12.45 23.63 2.63
CA ILE A 133 -11.05 23.27 2.88
C ILE A 133 -10.35 22.99 1.55
N LEU A 134 -10.87 22.06 0.75
CA LEU A 134 -10.26 21.68 -0.51
C LEU A 134 -10.46 22.72 -1.62
N GLY A 135 -11.45 23.61 -1.49
CA GLY A 135 -11.62 24.78 -2.36
C GLY A 135 -10.53 25.83 -2.19
N ASN A 136 -9.87 25.89 -1.03
CA ASN A 136 -8.87 26.89 -0.71
C ASN A 136 -7.60 26.72 -1.57
N SER A 137 -7.26 27.76 -2.34
CA SER A 137 -6.08 27.78 -3.20
C SER A 137 -4.74 27.68 -2.46
N GLY A 138 -4.71 28.13 -1.21
CA GLY A 138 -3.56 28.03 -0.31
C GLY A 138 -3.29 26.56 0.05
N ILE A 139 -4.33 25.85 0.48
CA ILE A 139 -4.24 24.42 0.81
C ILE A 139 -3.84 23.59 -0.42
N LYS A 140 -4.42 23.86 -1.58
CA LYS A 140 -4.02 23.17 -2.83
C LYS A 140 -2.55 23.36 -3.18
N ARG A 141 -2.02 24.57 -2.99
CA ARG A 141 -0.58 24.86 -3.19
C ARG A 141 0.29 24.17 -2.17
N LEU A 142 -0.17 24.14 -0.91
CA LEU A 142 0.52 23.47 0.17
C LEU A 142 0.63 21.97 -0.10
N ILE A 143 -0.48 21.28 -0.41
CA ILE A 143 -0.49 19.85 -0.74
C ILE A 143 0.49 19.56 -1.89
N LYS A 144 0.44 20.33 -2.99
CA LYS A 144 1.36 20.15 -4.13
C LYS A 144 2.82 20.29 -3.73
N ARG A 145 3.14 21.21 -2.81
CA ARG A 145 4.51 21.38 -2.31
C ARG A 145 4.93 20.18 -1.47
N MET A 146 4.07 19.73 -0.55
CA MET A 146 4.33 18.57 0.31
C MET A 146 4.52 17.30 -0.51
N VAL A 147 3.65 17.04 -1.50
CA VAL A 147 3.80 15.89 -2.42
C VAL A 147 5.15 15.94 -3.15
N LYS A 148 5.56 17.10 -3.67
CA LYS A 148 6.89 17.23 -4.31
C LYS A 148 8.06 16.95 -3.35
N SER A 149 7.92 17.33 -2.08
CA SER A 149 8.93 17.01 -1.07
C SER A 149 8.96 15.51 -0.78
N ALA A 150 7.79 14.86 -0.68
CA ALA A 150 7.67 13.42 -0.52
C ALA A 150 8.28 12.66 -1.71
N GLU A 151 7.97 13.07 -2.95
CA GLU A 151 8.56 12.49 -4.16
C GLU A 151 10.09 12.56 -4.15
N ARG A 152 10.65 13.72 -3.77
CA ARG A 152 12.11 13.88 -3.67
C ARG A 152 12.71 12.91 -2.67
N LYS A 153 12.05 12.72 -1.52
CA LYS A 153 12.51 11.75 -0.51
C LYS A 153 12.37 10.32 -1.01
N MET A 154 11.32 10.02 -1.75
CA MET A 154 11.13 8.70 -2.37
C MET A 154 12.23 8.38 -3.39
N PHE A 155 12.71 9.36 -4.16
CA PHE A 155 13.82 9.15 -5.09
C PHE A 155 15.12 8.74 -4.38
N GLU A 156 15.36 9.23 -3.16
CA GLU A 156 16.50 8.79 -2.33
C GLU A 156 16.25 7.36 -1.83
N LEU A 157 15.09 7.13 -1.20
CA LEU A 157 14.75 5.85 -0.58
C LEU A 157 14.70 4.69 -1.55
N ILE A 158 14.25 4.92 -2.79
CA ILE A 158 14.13 3.84 -3.78
C ILE A 158 15.50 3.30 -4.22
N GLN A 159 16.52 4.17 -4.21
CA GLN A 159 17.89 3.74 -4.53
C GLN A 159 18.42 2.81 -3.44
N ASP A 160 18.24 3.18 -2.18
CA ASP A 160 18.65 2.35 -1.04
C ASP A 160 17.92 1.00 -1.05
N ILE A 161 16.62 1.00 -1.32
CA ILE A 161 15.80 -0.23 -1.38
C ILE A 161 16.25 -1.15 -2.53
N ALA A 162 16.51 -0.59 -3.71
CA ALA A 162 16.97 -1.35 -4.85
C ALA A 162 18.40 -1.92 -4.61
N GLU A 163 19.27 -1.15 -3.95
CA GLU A 163 20.61 -1.60 -3.56
C GLU A 163 20.55 -2.74 -2.54
N GLU A 164 19.72 -2.61 -1.50
CA GLU A 164 19.51 -3.69 -0.50
C GLU A 164 19.02 -4.99 -1.18
N ALA A 165 18.05 -4.88 -2.08
CA ALA A 165 17.56 -6.01 -2.85
C ALA A 165 18.68 -6.62 -3.73
N GLY A 166 19.49 -5.81 -4.38
CA GLY A 166 20.65 -6.24 -5.17
C GLY A 166 21.68 -6.98 -4.34
N ILE A 167 21.99 -6.49 -3.15
CA ILE A 167 22.90 -7.17 -2.20
C ILE A 167 22.36 -8.56 -1.82
N ALA A 168 21.05 -8.67 -1.55
CA ALA A 168 20.42 -9.95 -1.23
C ALA A 168 20.51 -10.94 -2.39
N VAL A 169 20.29 -10.49 -3.63
CA VAL A 169 20.46 -11.28 -4.87
C VAL A 169 21.90 -11.76 -5.01
N GLU A 170 22.85 -10.84 -4.88
CA GLU A 170 24.27 -11.18 -5.01
C GLU A 170 24.69 -12.24 -3.99
N GLN A 171 24.33 -12.06 -2.73
CA GLN A 171 24.69 -12.99 -1.65
C GLN A 171 24.13 -14.38 -1.90
N GLU A 172 22.88 -14.50 -2.30
CA GLU A 172 22.24 -15.79 -2.55
C GLU A 172 22.81 -16.48 -3.79
N LEU A 173 22.79 -15.81 -4.94
CA LEU A 173 23.19 -16.42 -6.20
C LEU A 173 24.71 -16.66 -6.26
N ARG A 174 25.52 -15.78 -5.70
CA ARG A 174 26.98 -15.97 -5.62
C ARG A 174 27.33 -17.16 -4.75
N SER A 175 26.63 -17.38 -3.65
CA SER A 175 26.81 -18.56 -2.80
C SER A 175 26.52 -19.85 -3.57
N GLU A 176 25.39 -19.88 -4.31
CA GLU A 176 25.00 -21.03 -5.11
C GLU A 176 25.93 -21.28 -6.29
N ILE A 177 26.33 -20.24 -7.02
CA ILE A 177 27.29 -20.33 -8.10
C ILE A 177 28.66 -20.89 -7.58
N SER A 178 29.14 -20.37 -6.45
CA SER A 178 30.39 -20.85 -5.84
C SER A 178 30.25 -22.29 -5.39
N ARG A 179 29.13 -22.71 -4.83
CA ARG A 179 28.86 -24.11 -4.47
C ARG A 179 28.93 -25.03 -5.68
N LEU A 180 28.26 -24.66 -6.78
CA LEU A 180 28.26 -25.46 -8.01
C LEU A 180 29.64 -25.49 -8.66
N GLN A 181 30.41 -24.41 -8.69
CA GLN A 181 31.76 -24.36 -9.20
C GLN A 181 32.71 -25.26 -8.43
N ASN A 182 32.58 -25.27 -7.09
CA ASN A 182 33.37 -26.17 -6.24
C ASN A 182 33.01 -27.64 -6.49
N LEU A 183 31.71 -27.95 -6.60
CA LEU A 183 31.24 -29.30 -6.91
C LEU A 183 31.75 -29.78 -8.30
N ALA A 184 31.76 -28.89 -9.29
CA ALA A 184 32.23 -29.20 -10.65
C ALA A 184 33.69 -29.61 -10.71
N GLN A 185 34.52 -29.22 -9.72
CA GLN A 185 35.92 -29.65 -9.65
C GLN A 185 36.06 -31.14 -9.33
N PHE A 186 35.09 -31.71 -8.64
CA PHE A 186 35.17 -33.12 -8.17
C PHE A 186 34.09 -34.01 -8.79
N ASN A 187 33.07 -33.43 -9.40
CA ASN A 187 31.95 -34.14 -9.99
C ASN A 187 31.73 -33.72 -11.46
N PRO A 188 32.13 -34.56 -12.45
CA PRO A 188 31.91 -34.24 -13.86
C PRO A 188 30.43 -34.19 -14.28
N GLY A 189 29.49 -34.61 -13.41
CA GLY A 189 28.04 -34.54 -13.65
C GLY A 189 27.45 -33.15 -13.43
N VAL A 190 28.19 -32.17 -12.92
CA VAL A 190 27.74 -30.78 -12.80
C VAL A 190 27.77 -30.13 -14.18
N ASP A 191 26.60 -29.71 -14.67
CA ASP A 191 26.50 -29.06 -15.99
C ASP A 191 26.99 -27.60 -15.92
N GLN A 192 28.04 -27.31 -16.69
CA GLN A 192 28.58 -25.95 -16.84
C GLN A 192 27.51 -24.96 -17.37
N LYS A 193 26.50 -25.45 -18.06
CA LYS A 193 25.37 -24.62 -18.52
C LYS A 193 24.52 -24.12 -17.36
N GLU A 194 24.37 -24.92 -16.30
CA GLU A 194 23.64 -24.52 -15.10
C GLU A 194 24.30 -23.31 -14.42
N ILE A 195 25.62 -23.36 -14.25
CA ILE A 195 26.42 -22.26 -13.69
C ILE A 195 26.24 -20.98 -14.53
N LYS A 196 26.36 -21.13 -15.86
CA LYS A 196 26.20 -20.01 -16.78
C LYS A 196 24.77 -19.44 -16.76
N ASN A 197 23.78 -20.29 -16.66
CA ASN A 197 22.38 -19.87 -16.56
C ASN A 197 22.14 -19.07 -15.28
N LEU A 198 22.68 -19.49 -14.13
CA LEU A 198 22.58 -18.74 -12.87
C LEU A 198 23.26 -17.37 -12.96
N GLN A 199 24.44 -17.31 -13.59
CA GLN A 199 25.13 -16.02 -13.81
C GLN A 199 24.31 -15.09 -14.70
N THR A 200 23.73 -15.62 -15.79
CA THR A 200 22.87 -14.84 -16.68
C THR A 200 21.60 -14.38 -15.95
N HIS A 201 21.04 -15.25 -15.11
CA HIS A 201 19.87 -14.95 -14.31
C HIS A 201 20.15 -13.84 -13.28
N GLN A 202 21.31 -13.89 -12.62
CA GLN A 202 21.74 -12.83 -11.70
C GLN A 202 21.80 -11.47 -12.39
N VAL A 203 22.47 -11.38 -13.53
CA VAL A 203 22.56 -10.12 -14.29
C VAL A 203 21.18 -9.62 -14.68
N ALA A 204 20.28 -10.49 -15.14
CA ALA A 204 18.93 -10.10 -15.52
C ALA A 204 18.09 -9.60 -14.33
N ILE A 205 18.30 -10.14 -13.13
CA ILE A 205 17.67 -9.64 -11.91
C ILE A 205 18.22 -8.26 -11.54
N GLU A 206 19.55 -8.09 -11.56
CA GLU A 206 20.21 -6.82 -11.25
C GLU A 206 19.75 -5.70 -12.23
N GLU A 207 19.67 -6.00 -13.52
CA GLU A 207 19.13 -5.08 -14.54
C GLU A 207 17.66 -4.72 -14.25
N ALA A 208 16.83 -5.70 -13.87
CA ALA A 208 15.44 -5.46 -13.52
C ALA A 208 15.30 -4.61 -12.25
N LEU A 209 16.12 -4.84 -11.22
CA LEU A 209 16.13 -4.03 -10.00
C LEU A 209 16.53 -2.58 -10.25
N ALA A 210 17.37 -2.31 -11.25
CA ALA A 210 17.71 -0.95 -11.64
C ALA A 210 16.50 -0.15 -12.20
N GLU A 211 15.47 -0.86 -12.68
CA GLU A 211 14.20 -0.28 -13.16
C GLU A 211 13.12 -0.19 -12.06
N THR A 212 13.52 -0.34 -10.78
CA THR A 212 12.61 -0.19 -9.64
C THR A 212 12.02 1.22 -9.63
N ARG A 213 10.72 1.29 -9.40
CA ARG A 213 9.96 2.54 -9.41
C ARG A 213 9.00 2.61 -8.25
N PHE A 214 8.52 3.81 -7.97
CA PHE A 214 7.43 4.03 -7.03
C PHE A 214 6.25 4.71 -7.72
N ARG A 215 5.07 4.47 -7.22
CA ARG A 215 3.85 5.19 -7.61
C ARG A 215 3.10 5.67 -6.39
N LEU A 216 2.49 6.83 -6.52
CA LEU A 216 1.59 7.35 -5.48
C LEU A 216 0.38 6.41 -5.36
N ASP A 217 0.07 5.98 -4.15
CA ASP A 217 -1.07 5.13 -3.85
C ASP A 217 -2.16 5.91 -3.13
N SER A 218 -1.83 6.59 -2.04
CA SER A 218 -2.83 7.35 -1.28
C SER A 218 -2.28 8.64 -0.67
N LEU A 219 -3.21 9.56 -0.40
CA LEU A 219 -2.99 10.82 0.28
C LEU A 219 -3.98 10.98 1.43
N HIS A 220 -3.52 11.39 2.58
CA HIS A 220 -4.36 11.74 3.70
C HIS A 220 -3.96 13.11 4.26
N LEU A 221 -4.81 14.11 4.06
CA LEU A 221 -4.64 15.43 4.65
C LEU A 221 -5.20 15.42 6.07
N VAL A 222 -4.36 15.77 7.02
CA VAL A 222 -4.74 15.87 8.44
C VAL A 222 -4.57 17.30 8.90
N ILE A 223 -5.63 17.87 9.44
CA ILE A 223 -5.68 19.24 9.95
C ILE A 223 -5.98 19.21 11.44
N PHE A 224 -5.19 19.90 12.22
CA PHE A 224 -5.42 20.11 13.63
C PHE A 224 -5.85 21.56 13.86
N GLU A 225 -7.00 21.74 14.51
CA GLU A 225 -7.60 23.02 14.86
C GLU A 225 -7.69 23.15 16.39
N ASN A 226 -7.63 24.40 16.88
CA ASN A 226 -7.80 24.71 18.30
C ASN A 226 -9.20 24.37 18.80
#